data_d53c280592c9800f026ec1b9f7f1a05e
#
_entry.id   d53c280592c9800f026ec1b9f7f1a05e
#
_cell.length_a   1.000
_cell.length_b   1.000
_cell.length_c   1.000
_cell.angle_alpha   90.00
_cell.angle_beta   90.00
_cell.angle_gamma   90.00
#
_symmetry.space_group_name_H-M   'P 1'
#
loop_
_entity.id
_entity.type
_entity.pdbx_description
1 polymer ?
#
loop_
_entity_poly.entity_id
_entity_poly.type
_entity_poly.pdbx_seq_one_letter_code
_entity_poly.pdbx_strand_id
1 'polypeptide(L)'
;IHPFYTASIREFEAAGRPIVGSAPVGHDGTEAWLQAIGNAANVPQANIDMVKNIMLGAIKGALAKSPIKGRITLSGYEDSELLVARLLVESGADLRYVGTACPRTPWSAPDCEWLEAHGVHVQYRASLEQDLAAMHEWKPDLTIGTTPVVQAAKELSIPSLYFTNLISSRPLMGIAGAGSLAQLINTAIAGKTRFDEMKAFFGETGTADSAGVWHDTPRPHPEFRDSYRRKLEKQTKARKAEEMI
;
A
#
# COMPACT_ATOMS: atom_id res chain seq x y z
N ILE A 1 15.38 -4.45 2.57
CA ILE A 1 16.11 -4.29 1.29
C ILE A 1 15.19 -4.71 0.16
N HIS A 2 15.02 -3.82 -0.79
CA HIS A 2 14.14 -3.99 -1.93
C HIS A 2 14.58 -5.17 -2.83
N PRO A 3 13.68 -6.08 -3.27
CA PRO A 3 14.03 -7.26 -4.07
C PRO A 3 14.75 -6.94 -5.37
N PHE A 4 14.54 -5.76 -5.95
CA PHE A 4 15.24 -5.29 -7.14
C PHE A 4 16.76 -5.15 -6.94
N TYR A 5 17.22 -5.05 -5.69
CA TYR A 5 18.63 -4.96 -5.34
C TYR A 5 19.26 -6.30 -4.99
N THR A 6 18.56 -7.41 -5.19
CA THR A 6 19.04 -8.75 -4.85
C THR A 6 20.39 -9.08 -5.51
N ALA A 7 20.57 -8.70 -6.77
CA ALA A 7 21.84 -8.90 -7.48
C ALA A 7 22.97 -8.09 -6.83
N SER A 8 22.72 -6.80 -6.54
CA SER A 8 23.69 -5.94 -5.86
C SER A 8 24.05 -6.44 -4.47
N ILE A 9 23.06 -6.97 -3.73
CA ILE A 9 23.31 -7.55 -2.40
C ILE A 9 24.26 -8.71 -2.49
N ARG A 10 24.06 -9.63 -3.43
CA ARG A 10 24.95 -10.79 -3.65
C ARG A 10 26.39 -10.37 -3.95
N GLU A 11 26.57 -9.31 -4.74
CA GLU A 11 27.91 -8.76 -5.01
C GLU A 11 28.57 -8.21 -3.75
N PHE A 12 27.82 -7.50 -2.89
CA PHE A 12 28.35 -7.04 -1.60
C PHE A 12 28.68 -8.19 -0.67
N GLU A 13 27.85 -9.22 -0.59
CA GLU A 13 28.10 -10.43 0.20
C GLU A 13 29.34 -11.16 -0.31
N ALA A 14 29.48 -11.34 -1.63
CA ALA A 14 30.65 -11.95 -2.25
C ALA A 14 31.93 -11.14 -1.99
N ALA A 15 31.83 -9.83 -1.86
CA ALA A 15 32.94 -8.95 -1.47
C ALA A 15 33.18 -8.91 0.07
N GLY A 16 32.54 -9.77 0.86
CA GLY A 16 32.68 -9.84 2.31
C GLY A 16 32.12 -8.62 3.06
N ARG A 17 31.19 -7.90 2.46
CA ARG A 17 30.56 -6.76 3.12
C ARG A 17 29.32 -7.21 3.91
N PRO A 18 29.19 -6.80 5.18
CA PRO A 18 28.03 -7.17 5.98
C PRO A 18 26.76 -6.53 5.41
N ILE A 19 25.69 -7.32 5.33
CA ILE A 19 24.37 -6.84 4.93
C ILE A 19 23.51 -6.69 6.18
N VAL A 20 23.02 -5.48 6.42
CA VAL A 20 22.06 -5.19 7.47
C VAL A 20 20.65 -5.23 6.87
N GLY A 21 19.88 -6.24 7.26
CA GLY A 21 18.61 -6.59 6.61
C GLY A 21 17.43 -5.70 6.93
N SER A 22 17.36 -5.08 8.11
CA SER A 22 16.23 -4.26 8.53
C SER A 22 16.33 -2.83 7.98
N ALA A 23 15.17 -2.15 7.89
CA ALA A 23 15.12 -0.71 7.70
C ALA A 23 14.65 -0.04 9.00
N PRO A 24 15.11 1.20 9.32
CA PRO A 24 14.73 1.90 10.55
C PRO A 24 13.32 2.51 10.41
N VAL A 25 12.31 1.67 10.22
CA VAL A 25 10.90 2.07 10.07
C VAL A 25 10.12 1.63 11.30
N GLY A 26 9.37 2.57 11.88
CA GLY A 26 8.66 2.36 13.13
C GLY A 26 9.58 2.18 14.34
N HIS A 27 9.03 1.70 15.45
CA HIS A 27 9.75 1.43 16.69
C HIS A 27 10.60 0.16 16.56
N ASP A 28 9.96 -0.98 16.31
CA ASP A 28 10.61 -2.29 16.33
C ASP A 28 11.61 -2.45 15.18
N GLY A 29 11.28 -1.91 13.98
CA GLY A 29 12.20 -1.92 12.85
C GLY A 29 13.45 -1.06 13.12
N THR A 30 13.30 0.11 13.76
CA THR A 30 14.42 0.96 14.15
C THR A 30 15.28 0.30 15.22
N GLU A 31 14.66 -0.37 16.20
CA GLU A 31 15.38 -1.11 17.23
C GLU A 31 16.28 -2.20 16.63
N ALA A 32 15.68 -3.06 15.79
CA ALA A 32 16.41 -4.15 15.12
C ALA A 32 17.53 -3.61 14.23
N TRP A 33 17.29 -2.53 13.50
CA TRP A 33 18.27 -1.90 12.63
C TRP A 33 19.46 -1.30 13.40
N LEU A 34 19.21 -0.61 14.51
CA LEU A 34 20.27 -0.06 15.37
C LEU A 34 21.15 -1.17 15.95
N GLN A 35 20.54 -2.28 16.40
CA GLN A 35 21.28 -3.42 16.89
C GLN A 35 22.17 -4.04 15.80
N ALA A 36 21.59 -4.26 14.61
CA ALA A 36 22.28 -4.90 13.50
C ALA A 36 23.45 -4.05 12.99
N ILE A 37 23.26 -2.73 12.83
CA ILE A 37 24.34 -1.81 12.44
C ILE A 37 25.41 -1.72 13.53
N GLY A 38 25.02 -1.59 14.79
CA GLY A 38 25.94 -1.54 15.90
C GLY A 38 26.83 -2.78 15.96
N ASN A 39 26.24 -3.96 15.78
CA ASN A 39 26.98 -5.23 15.74
C ASN A 39 27.94 -5.28 14.53
N ALA A 40 27.48 -4.90 13.35
CA ALA A 40 28.29 -4.90 12.12
C ALA A 40 29.47 -3.92 12.19
N ALA A 41 29.29 -2.82 12.92
CA ALA A 41 30.34 -1.82 13.13
C ALA A 41 31.18 -2.05 14.40
N ASN A 42 30.97 -3.16 15.13
CA ASN A 42 31.63 -3.47 16.40
C ASN A 42 31.51 -2.34 17.46
N VAL A 43 30.33 -1.71 17.50
CA VAL A 43 30.03 -0.67 18.50
C VAL A 43 29.77 -1.33 19.85
N PRO A 44 30.33 -0.80 20.97
CA PRO A 44 30.03 -1.33 22.30
C PRO A 44 28.54 -1.31 22.61
N GLN A 45 28.01 -2.38 23.21
CA GLN A 45 26.58 -2.52 23.48
C GLN A 45 25.99 -1.33 24.26
N ALA A 46 26.71 -0.80 25.25
CA ALA A 46 26.27 0.36 26.03
C ALA A 46 25.97 1.59 25.16
N ASN A 47 26.74 1.79 24.07
CA ASN A 47 26.51 2.89 23.14
C ASN A 47 25.29 2.62 22.26
N ILE A 48 25.08 1.37 21.82
CA ILE A 48 23.89 0.95 21.10
C ILE A 48 22.64 1.20 21.95
N ASP A 49 22.67 0.77 23.21
CA ASP A 49 21.55 0.92 24.14
C ASP A 49 21.25 2.40 24.43
N MET A 50 22.29 3.23 24.57
CA MET A 50 22.10 4.67 24.72
C MET A 50 21.38 5.30 23.54
N VAL A 51 21.80 4.98 22.31
CA VAL A 51 21.15 5.51 21.09
C VAL A 51 19.72 4.96 20.94
N LYS A 52 19.51 3.66 21.22
CA LYS A 52 18.16 3.06 21.25
C LYS A 52 17.26 3.82 22.20
N ASN A 53 17.66 4.04 23.43
CA ASN A 53 16.84 4.74 24.43
C ASN A 53 16.39 6.13 23.97
N ILE A 54 17.28 6.89 23.32
CA ILE A 54 16.96 8.22 22.79
C ILE A 54 15.98 8.11 21.61
N MET A 55 16.33 7.30 20.61
CA MET A 55 15.57 7.24 19.35
C MET A 55 14.20 6.58 19.52
N LEU A 56 14.14 5.44 20.24
CA LEU A 56 12.90 4.70 20.41
C LEU A 56 11.90 5.46 21.26
N GLY A 57 12.36 6.18 22.29
CA GLY A 57 11.51 7.06 23.08
C GLY A 57 10.86 8.16 22.23
N ALA A 58 11.65 8.79 21.35
CA ALA A 58 11.15 9.83 20.44
C ALA A 58 10.17 9.28 19.39
N ILE A 59 10.47 8.08 18.82
CA ILE A 59 9.59 7.40 17.87
C ILE A 59 8.26 7.04 18.54
N LYS A 60 8.28 6.42 19.71
CA LYS A 60 7.08 6.08 20.48
C LYS A 60 6.22 7.31 20.77
N GLY A 61 6.87 8.42 21.16
CA GLY A 61 6.19 9.68 21.36
C GLY A 61 5.55 10.25 20.09
N ALA A 62 6.21 10.10 18.94
CA ALA A 62 5.70 10.57 17.65
C ALA A 62 4.49 9.72 17.19
N LEU A 63 4.56 8.39 17.31
CA LEU A 63 3.45 7.48 16.99
C LEU A 63 2.23 7.74 17.86
N ALA A 64 2.42 8.01 19.15
CA ALA A 64 1.34 8.25 20.10
C ALA A 64 0.59 9.59 19.89
N LYS A 65 1.20 10.57 19.22
CA LYS A 65 0.58 11.89 19.00
C LYS A 65 -0.62 11.87 18.08
N SER A 66 -0.62 11.00 17.09
CA SER A 66 -1.68 10.92 16.08
C SER A 66 -1.95 9.46 15.70
N PRO A 67 -2.59 8.67 16.57
CA PRO A 67 -2.89 7.29 16.26
C PRO A 67 -3.83 7.21 15.04
N ILE A 68 -3.58 6.24 14.19
CA ILE A 68 -4.45 5.94 13.06
C ILE A 68 -5.63 5.11 13.58
N LYS A 69 -6.85 5.54 13.23
CA LYS A 69 -8.08 4.85 13.63
C LYS A 69 -8.86 4.48 12.37
N GLY A 70 -8.76 3.23 11.95
CA GLY A 70 -9.49 2.74 10.79
C GLY A 70 -8.89 1.44 10.27
N ARG A 71 -9.72 0.71 9.53
CA ARG A 71 -9.31 -0.48 8.82
C ARG A 71 -8.70 -0.12 7.49
N ILE A 72 -7.53 -0.69 7.20
CA ILE A 72 -6.76 -0.38 6.01
C ILE A 72 -6.41 -1.66 5.24
N THR A 73 -6.48 -1.59 3.91
CA THR A 73 -5.82 -2.51 2.99
C THR A 73 -4.71 -1.77 2.25
N LEU A 74 -3.59 -2.45 2.04
CA LEU A 74 -2.41 -1.89 1.39
C LEU A 74 -1.97 -2.80 0.25
N SER A 75 -1.66 -2.23 -0.91
CA SER A 75 -1.05 -2.96 -2.02
C SER A 75 -0.07 -2.11 -2.80
N GLY A 76 0.91 -2.77 -3.41
CA GLY A 76 1.93 -2.11 -4.21
C GLY A 76 2.78 -3.09 -5.00
N TYR A 77 3.93 -2.64 -5.50
CA TYR A 77 4.77 -3.42 -6.40
C TYR A 77 6.28 -3.28 -6.15
N GLU A 78 6.66 -2.69 -5.00
CA GLU A 78 8.06 -2.35 -4.72
C GLU A 78 8.68 -3.09 -3.52
N ASP A 79 7.92 -3.91 -2.76
CA ASP A 79 8.27 -4.55 -1.47
C ASP A 79 8.44 -3.57 -0.29
N SER A 80 8.45 -2.28 -0.53
CA SER A 80 8.37 -1.26 0.53
C SER A 80 7.00 -1.23 1.21
N GLU A 81 6.02 -1.92 0.65
CA GLU A 81 4.70 -2.15 1.22
C GLU A 81 4.79 -2.73 2.63
N LEU A 82 5.69 -3.71 2.85
CA LEU A 82 5.84 -4.34 4.16
C LEU A 82 6.36 -3.35 5.21
N LEU A 83 7.25 -2.45 4.81
CA LEU A 83 7.78 -1.41 5.71
C LEU A 83 6.70 -0.38 6.06
N VAL A 84 5.94 0.06 5.06
CA VAL A 84 4.79 0.96 5.28
C VAL A 84 3.75 0.27 6.16
N ALA A 85 3.46 -1.01 5.91
CA ALA A 85 2.54 -1.82 6.69
C ALA A 85 2.92 -1.86 8.18
N ARG A 86 4.21 -2.10 8.49
CA ARG A 86 4.71 -2.06 9.88
C ARG A 86 4.45 -0.71 10.52
N LEU A 87 4.77 0.38 9.82
CA LEU A 87 4.54 1.72 10.35
C LEU A 87 3.05 2.00 10.61
N LEU A 88 2.15 1.50 9.75
CA LEU A 88 0.71 1.64 9.93
C LEU A 88 0.22 0.88 11.16
N VAL A 89 0.66 -0.38 11.34
CA VAL A 89 0.32 -1.20 12.50
C VAL A 89 0.82 -0.54 13.79
N GLU A 90 2.07 -0.12 13.84
CA GLU A 90 2.64 0.56 15.02
C GLU A 90 1.97 1.92 15.29
N SER A 91 1.40 2.55 14.26
CA SER A 91 0.59 3.77 14.41
C SER A 91 -0.85 3.49 14.87
N GLY A 92 -1.24 2.23 15.07
CA GLY A 92 -2.55 1.83 15.59
C GLY A 92 -3.61 1.53 14.52
N ALA A 93 -3.24 1.45 13.24
CA ALA A 93 -4.18 1.08 12.18
C ALA A 93 -4.63 -0.39 12.30
N ASP A 94 -5.90 -0.66 12.01
CA ASP A 94 -6.42 -2.01 11.79
C ASP A 94 -6.06 -2.48 10.37
N LEU A 95 -4.76 -2.80 10.16
CA LEU A 95 -4.29 -3.28 8.88
C LEU A 95 -4.59 -4.78 8.73
N ARG A 96 -5.32 -5.17 7.71
CA ARG A 96 -5.75 -6.56 7.50
C ARG A 96 -5.06 -7.27 6.35
N TYR A 97 -4.62 -6.52 5.35
CA TYR A 97 -4.04 -7.07 4.13
C TYR A 97 -2.90 -6.20 3.61
N VAL A 98 -1.84 -6.87 3.18
CA VAL A 98 -0.74 -6.27 2.43
C VAL A 98 -0.45 -7.12 1.20
N GLY A 99 -0.66 -6.56 0.01
CA GLY A 99 -0.28 -7.16 -1.26
C GLY A 99 1.00 -6.51 -1.80
N THR A 100 1.95 -7.33 -2.22
CA THR A 100 3.13 -6.89 -2.98
C THR A 100 3.31 -7.74 -4.22
N ALA A 101 3.59 -7.12 -5.37
CA ALA A 101 3.94 -7.84 -6.60
C ALA A 101 5.32 -8.55 -6.51
N CYS A 102 6.11 -8.19 -5.51
CA CYS A 102 7.45 -8.75 -5.32
C CYS A 102 7.43 -10.17 -4.75
N PRO A 103 8.45 -11.00 -5.02
CA PRO A 103 8.60 -12.30 -4.39
C PRO A 103 9.10 -12.17 -2.96
N ARG A 104 8.82 -13.16 -2.11
CA ARG A 104 9.43 -13.27 -0.79
C ARG A 104 10.94 -13.46 -0.94
N THR A 105 11.70 -12.71 -0.15
CA THR A 105 13.15 -12.81 -0.08
C THR A 105 13.60 -13.07 1.36
N PRO A 106 14.84 -13.53 1.60
CA PRO A 106 15.39 -13.66 2.96
C PRO A 106 15.39 -12.32 3.72
N TRP A 107 15.46 -11.21 3.00
CA TRP A 107 15.52 -9.86 3.59
C TRP A 107 14.13 -9.28 3.91
N SER A 108 13.08 -9.70 3.21
CA SER A 108 11.70 -9.30 3.49
C SER A 108 10.97 -10.27 4.43
N ALA A 109 11.50 -11.49 4.62
CA ALA A 109 10.89 -12.49 5.48
C ALA A 109 10.67 -12.02 6.93
N PRO A 110 11.63 -11.34 7.61
CA PRO A 110 11.41 -10.86 8.97
C PRO A 110 10.26 -9.86 9.09
N ASP A 111 10.08 -8.98 8.09
CA ASP A 111 8.96 -8.01 8.08
C ASP A 111 7.62 -8.72 7.87
N CYS A 112 7.59 -9.74 7.01
CA CYS A 112 6.44 -10.59 6.81
C CYS A 112 6.03 -11.32 8.11
N GLU A 113 6.97 -11.99 8.75
CA GLU A 113 6.76 -12.72 10.00
C GLU A 113 6.25 -11.80 11.12
N TRP A 114 6.81 -10.60 11.21
CA TRP A 114 6.34 -9.60 12.17
C TRP A 114 4.89 -9.18 11.87
N LEU A 115 4.54 -8.91 10.61
CA LEU A 115 3.20 -8.53 10.19
C LEU A 115 2.19 -9.65 10.44
N GLU A 116 2.52 -10.89 10.08
CA GLU A 116 1.68 -12.06 10.31
C GLU A 116 1.43 -12.27 11.81
N ALA A 117 2.45 -12.08 12.66
CA ALA A 117 2.31 -12.13 14.12
C ALA A 117 1.37 -11.03 14.67
N HIS A 118 1.16 -9.94 13.93
CA HIS A 118 0.21 -8.88 14.26
C HIS A 118 -1.15 -9.05 13.56
N GLY A 119 -1.40 -10.22 12.97
CA GLY A 119 -2.69 -10.54 12.35
C GLY A 119 -2.92 -9.93 10.97
N VAL A 120 -1.86 -9.51 10.29
CA VAL A 120 -1.90 -8.98 8.93
C VAL A 120 -1.70 -10.12 7.93
N HIS A 121 -2.58 -10.26 6.97
CA HIS A 121 -2.37 -11.17 5.85
C HIS A 121 -1.40 -10.55 4.83
N VAL A 122 -0.27 -11.22 4.60
CA VAL A 122 0.75 -10.77 3.64
C VAL A 122 0.71 -11.64 2.39
N GLN A 123 0.42 -11.02 1.24
CA GLN A 123 0.36 -11.70 -0.05
C GLN A 123 1.53 -11.26 -0.93
N TYR A 124 2.51 -12.16 -1.11
CA TYR A 124 3.57 -11.99 -2.11
C TYR A 124 3.08 -12.36 -3.49
N ARG A 125 3.66 -11.73 -4.52
CA ARG A 125 3.25 -11.90 -5.92
C ARG A 125 1.76 -11.69 -6.10
N ALA A 126 1.22 -10.73 -5.35
CA ALA A 126 -0.18 -10.38 -5.40
C ALA A 126 -0.58 -9.99 -6.82
N SER A 127 -1.67 -10.57 -7.29
CA SER A 127 -2.32 -10.11 -8.50
C SER A 127 -3.32 -8.99 -8.17
N LEU A 128 -3.70 -8.24 -9.18
CA LEU A 128 -4.72 -7.21 -9.02
C LEU A 128 -6.04 -7.79 -8.49
N GLU A 129 -6.43 -8.97 -8.96
CA GLU A 129 -7.65 -9.65 -8.52
C GLU A 129 -7.60 -9.98 -7.02
N GLN A 130 -6.43 -10.37 -6.50
CA GLN A 130 -6.24 -10.64 -5.08
C GLN A 130 -6.34 -9.34 -4.25
N ASP A 131 -5.73 -8.25 -4.72
CA ASP A 131 -5.83 -6.94 -4.06
C ASP A 131 -7.27 -6.43 -4.03
N LEU A 132 -8.02 -6.59 -5.12
CA LEU A 132 -9.43 -6.23 -5.19
C LEU A 132 -10.29 -7.14 -4.31
N ALA A 133 -10.04 -8.44 -4.31
CA ALA A 133 -10.75 -9.39 -3.44
C ALA A 133 -10.56 -9.05 -1.97
N ALA A 134 -9.33 -8.70 -1.56
CA ALA A 134 -9.04 -8.27 -0.19
C ALA A 134 -9.81 -6.99 0.19
N MET A 135 -9.92 -6.02 -0.71
CA MET A 135 -10.72 -4.82 -0.48
C MET A 135 -12.22 -5.14 -0.28
N HIS A 136 -12.77 -6.07 -1.04
CA HIS A 136 -14.16 -6.52 -0.90
C HIS A 136 -14.39 -7.32 0.39
N GLU A 137 -13.44 -8.18 0.76
CA GLU A 137 -13.50 -9.02 1.96
C GLU A 137 -13.43 -8.17 3.23
N TRP A 138 -12.41 -7.33 3.32
CA TRP A 138 -12.10 -6.59 4.55
C TRP A 138 -12.87 -5.29 4.71
N LYS A 139 -13.48 -4.77 3.64
CA LYS A 139 -14.27 -3.52 3.63
C LYS A 139 -13.56 -2.38 4.39
N PRO A 140 -12.39 -1.94 3.91
CA PRO A 140 -11.56 -0.97 4.61
C PRO A 140 -12.20 0.41 4.68
N ASP A 141 -11.80 1.19 5.67
CA ASP A 141 -12.09 2.62 5.75
C ASP A 141 -11.19 3.44 4.84
N LEU A 142 -10.03 2.88 4.48
CA LEU A 142 -9.06 3.44 3.54
C LEU A 142 -8.35 2.32 2.79
N THR A 143 -8.25 2.46 1.48
CA THR A 143 -7.39 1.62 0.65
C THR A 143 -6.16 2.41 0.18
N ILE A 144 -4.99 1.84 0.36
CA ILE A 144 -3.74 2.36 -0.19
C ILE A 144 -3.30 1.39 -1.28
N GLY A 145 -3.08 1.87 -2.51
CA GLY A 145 -2.81 0.93 -3.58
C GLY A 145 -2.26 1.52 -4.86
N THR A 146 -2.15 0.65 -5.84
CA THR A 146 -1.80 1.00 -7.22
C THR A 146 -2.96 1.73 -7.90
N THR A 147 -2.70 2.31 -9.07
CA THR A 147 -3.73 3.06 -9.82
C THR A 147 -5.03 2.27 -10.01
N PRO A 148 -5.01 1.00 -10.46
CA PRO A 148 -6.23 0.22 -10.61
C PRO A 148 -6.98 -0.01 -9.30
N VAL A 149 -6.27 -0.29 -8.21
CA VAL A 149 -6.87 -0.51 -6.89
C VAL A 149 -7.54 0.78 -6.38
N VAL A 150 -6.86 1.92 -6.53
CA VAL A 150 -7.42 3.23 -6.16
C VAL A 150 -8.67 3.56 -6.99
N GLN A 151 -8.66 3.23 -8.28
CA GLN A 151 -9.83 3.43 -9.14
C GLN A 151 -11.03 2.59 -8.65
N ALA A 152 -10.83 1.30 -8.43
CA ALA A 152 -11.87 0.42 -7.92
C ALA A 152 -12.39 0.84 -6.54
N ALA A 153 -11.50 1.29 -5.64
CA ALA A 153 -11.90 1.82 -4.33
C ALA A 153 -12.83 3.03 -4.45
N LYS A 154 -12.53 3.95 -5.38
CA LYS A 154 -13.39 5.14 -5.64
C LYS A 154 -14.76 4.74 -6.17
N GLU A 155 -14.84 3.73 -7.03
CA GLU A 155 -16.12 3.20 -7.52
C GLU A 155 -16.99 2.63 -6.40
N LEU A 156 -16.34 2.07 -5.37
CA LEU A 156 -17.00 1.58 -4.15
C LEU A 156 -17.22 2.66 -3.09
N SER A 157 -16.86 3.92 -3.37
CA SER A 157 -16.90 5.03 -2.41
C SER A 157 -16.01 4.81 -1.19
N ILE A 158 -14.90 4.11 -1.37
CA ILE A 158 -13.87 3.90 -0.35
C ILE A 158 -12.79 4.97 -0.53
N PRO A 159 -12.45 5.76 0.50
CA PRO A 159 -11.29 6.65 0.49
C PRO A 159 -10.03 5.91 0.07
N SER A 160 -9.22 6.52 -0.77
CA SER A 160 -8.05 5.83 -1.31
C SER A 160 -6.86 6.75 -1.53
N LEU A 161 -5.66 6.21 -1.37
CA LEU A 161 -4.38 6.87 -1.60
C LEU A 161 -3.52 6.05 -2.56
N TYR A 162 -2.82 6.74 -3.45
CA TYR A 162 -1.82 6.10 -4.29
C TYR A 162 -0.58 5.78 -3.47
N PHE A 163 -0.16 4.51 -3.50
CA PHE A 163 1.00 4.03 -2.75
C PHE A 163 2.26 4.82 -3.08
N THR A 164 2.59 4.97 -4.36
CA THR A 164 3.79 5.70 -4.83
C THR A 164 3.80 7.16 -4.35
N ASN A 165 2.65 7.82 -4.38
CA ASN A 165 2.55 9.21 -3.90
C ASN A 165 2.74 9.30 -2.39
N LEU A 166 2.24 8.31 -1.65
CA LEU A 166 2.38 8.24 -0.20
C LEU A 166 3.86 8.17 0.21
N ILE A 167 4.60 7.22 -0.37
CA ILE A 167 6.02 6.99 -0.02
C ILE A 167 6.96 8.09 -0.54
N SER A 168 6.59 8.76 -1.65
CA SER A 168 7.40 9.83 -2.24
C SER A 168 7.22 11.16 -1.52
N SER A 169 6.09 11.38 -0.86
CA SER A 169 5.76 12.67 -0.26
C SER A 169 6.15 12.80 1.21
N ARG A 170 6.49 11.70 1.88
CA ARG A 170 6.72 11.67 3.33
C ARG A 170 7.94 10.82 3.70
N PRO A 171 8.71 11.23 4.70
CA PRO A 171 9.75 10.37 5.26
C PRO A 171 9.10 9.14 5.91
N LEU A 172 9.77 7.99 5.79
CA LEU A 172 9.32 6.73 6.38
C LEU A 172 10.22 6.28 7.53
N MET A 173 11.48 6.73 7.54
CA MET A 173 12.52 6.20 8.42
C MET A 173 12.76 7.08 9.64
N GLY A 174 13.17 6.44 10.73
CA GLY A 174 13.57 7.07 11.98
C GLY A 174 12.46 7.91 12.63
N ILE A 175 12.87 8.88 13.44
CA ILE A 175 11.96 9.75 14.19
C ILE A 175 11.07 10.57 13.25
N ALA A 176 11.64 11.07 12.16
CA ALA A 176 10.89 11.87 11.19
C ALA A 176 9.80 11.08 10.48
N GLY A 177 10.01 9.76 10.29
CA GLY A 177 9.05 8.88 9.66
C GLY A 177 7.89 8.47 10.56
N ALA A 178 8.13 8.34 11.86
CA ALA A 178 7.22 7.70 12.80
C ALA A 178 5.80 8.29 12.83
N GLY A 179 5.64 9.60 12.72
CA GLY A 179 4.31 10.25 12.71
C GLY A 179 3.91 10.81 11.34
N SER A 180 4.73 10.63 10.31
CA SER A 180 4.58 11.35 9.04
C SER A 180 3.34 10.95 8.24
N LEU A 181 2.93 9.68 8.31
CA LEU A 181 1.77 9.15 7.58
C LEU A 181 0.45 9.38 8.30
N ALA A 182 0.46 9.44 9.62
CA ALA A 182 -0.75 9.42 10.44
C ALA A 182 -1.72 10.56 10.12
N GLN A 183 -1.22 11.78 9.95
CA GLN A 183 -2.06 12.93 9.61
C GLN A 183 -2.72 12.77 8.24
N LEU A 184 -1.94 12.33 7.23
CA LEU A 184 -2.44 12.15 5.87
C LEU A 184 -3.51 11.07 5.82
N ILE A 185 -3.27 9.94 6.49
CA ILE A 185 -4.17 8.80 6.54
C ILE A 185 -5.45 9.15 7.31
N ASN A 186 -5.33 9.77 8.48
CA ASN A 186 -6.51 10.19 9.25
C ASN A 186 -7.34 11.23 8.49
N THR A 187 -6.71 12.14 7.74
CA THR A 187 -7.42 13.09 6.88
C THR A 187 -8.17 12.37 5.74
N ALA A 188 -7.54 11.37 5.13
CA ALA A 188 -8.18 10.59 4.07
C ALA A 188 -9.37 9.78 4.61
N ILE A 189 -9.23 9.13 5.76
CA ILE A 189 -10.32 8.39 6.42
C ILE A 189 -11.47 9.33 6.80
N ALA A 190 -11.17 10.50 7.38
CA ALA A 190 -12.17 11.50 7.72
C ALA A 190 -12.94 12.04 6.50
N GLY A 191 -12.34 11.95 5.32
CA GLY A 191 -12.97 12.29 4.04
C GLY A 191 -14.10 11.36 3.59
N LYS A 192 -14.33 10.22 4.26
CA LYS A 192 -15.34 9.23 3.87
C LYS A 192 -16.74 9.82 3.75
N THR A 193 -17.16 10.65 4.69
CA THR A 193 -18.46 11.31 4.65
C THR A 193 -18.67 12.08 3.35
N ARG A 194 -17.64 12.77 2.86
CA ARG A 194 -17.68 13.49 1.59
C ARG A 194 -17.87 12.53 0.40
N PHE A 195 -17.30 11.36 0.43
CA PHE A 195 -17.52 10.34 -0.61
C PHE A 195 -18.96 9.83 -0.59
N ASP A 196 -19.52 9.61 0.60
CA ASP A 196 -20.91 9.20 0.75
C ASP A 196 -21.89 10.29 0.28
N GLU A 197 -21.62 11.55 0.60
CA GLU A 197 -22.39 12.70 0.09
C GLU A 197 -22.30 12.83 -1.43
N MET A 198 -21.12 12.69 -2.01
CA MET A 198 -20.92 12.69 -3.46
C MET A 198 -21.69 11.55 -4.12
N LYS A 199 -21.65 10.35 -3.56
CA LYS A 199 -22.41 9.20 -4.04
C LYS A 199 -23.90 9.46 -3.99
N ALA A 200 -24.41 10.02 -2.90
CA ALA A 200 -25.81 10.38 -2.75
C ALA A 200 -26.22 11.48 -3.74
N PHE A 201 -25.37 12.48 -3.97
CA PHE A 201 -25.61 13.59 -4.87
C PHE A 201 -25.63 13.18 -6.35
N PHE A 202 -24.65 12.40 -6.77
CA PHE A 202 -24.55 11.94 -8.16
C PHE A 202 -25.49 10.78 -8.47
N GLY A 203 -26.09 10.16 -7.44
CA GLY A 203 -27.06 9.09 -7.58
C GLY A 203 -26.53 7.93 -8.43
N GLU A 204 -27.35 7.49 -9.37
CA GLU A 204 -27.01 6.39 -10.28
C GLU A 204 -26.09 6.80 -11.44
N THR A 205 -25.69 8.07 -11.52
CA THR A 205 -24.79 8.55 -12.54
C THR A 205 -23.37 8.08 -12.28
N GLY A 206 -23.06 6.89 -12.74
CA GLY A 206 -21.69 6.45 -12.94
C GLY A 206 -21.11 5.52 -11.89
N THR A 207 -21.83 5.11 -10.84
CA THR A 207 -21.23 4.29 -9.79
C THR A 207 -21.80 2.89 -9.64
N ALA A 208 -23.10 2.73 -9.45
CA ALA A 208 -23.68 1.41 -9.20
C ALA A 208 -23.85 0.57 -10.48
N ASP A 209 -24.04 1.23 -11.62
CA ASP A 209 -24.25 0.61 -12.93
C ASP A 209 -23.10 0.82 -13.91
N SER A 210 -22.06 1.57 -13.56
CA SER A 210 -20.86 1.57 -14.37
C SER A 210 -20.12 0.27 -14.06
N ALA A 211 -20.05 -0.60 -15.05
CA ALA A 211 -19.04 -1.64 -15.02
C ALA A 211 -17.70 -0.94 -14.83
N GLY A 212 -17.04 -1.18 -13.71
CA GLY A 212 -15.70 -0.66 -13.45
C GLY A 212 -14.73 -1.04 -14.57
N VAL A 213 -13.55 -0.52 -14.52
CA VAL A 213 -12.47 -0.78 -15.50
C VAL A 213 -12.24 -2.29 -15.74
N TRP A 214 -12.70 -3.12 -14.84
CA TRP A 214 -12.51 -4.58 -14.78
C TRP A 214 -13.66 -5.42 -15.33
N HIS A 215 -14.72 -4.78 -15.80
CA HIS A 215 -15.83 -5.49 -16.41
C HIS A 215 -15.69 -5.45 -17.94
N ASP A 216 -16.01 -6.55 -18.59
CA ASP A 216 -15.93 -6.70 -20.05
C ASP A 216 -16.76 -5.68 -20.83
N THR A 217 -17.70 -5.03 -20.15
CA THR A 217 -18.57 -4.03 -20.76
C THR A 217 -18.53 -2.73 -19.97
N PRO A 218 -17.67 -1.79 -20.34
CA PRO A 218 -17.68 -0.45 -19.76
C PRO A 218 -19.08 0.17 -19.93
N ARG A 219 -19.62 0.72 -18.84
CA ARG A 219 -20.91 1.45 -18.89
C ARG A 219 -20.64 2.96 -18.79
N PRO A 220 -20.35 3.63 -19.91
CA PRO A 220 -20.18 5.07 -19.90
C PRO A 220 -21.51 5.74 -19.52
N HIS A 221 -21.42 7.02 -19.14
CA HIS A 221 -22.56 7.88 -18.89
C HIS A 221 -23.66 7.69 -19.97
N PRO A 222 -24.96 7.73 -19.67
CA PRO A 222 -26.05 7.46 -20.61
C PRO A 222 -25.90 8.16 -21.96
N GLU A 223 -25.48 9.43 -21.97
CA GLU A 223 -25.25 10.19 -23.20
C GLU A 223 -24.12 9.63 -24.08
N PHE A 224 -23.07 9.09 -23.46
CA PHE A 224 -21.98 8.42 -24.16
C PHE A 224 -22.34 6.99 -24.56
N ARG A 225 -23.20 6.34 -23.80
CA ARG A 225 -23.68 4.97 -24.07
C ARG A 225 -24.37 4.87 -25.40
N ASP A 226 -25.25 5.81 -25.71
CA ASP A 226 -25.98 5.81 -26.96
C ASP A 226 -25.11 6.17 -28.16
N SER A 227 -24.20 7.09 -28.02
CA SER A 227 -23.21 7.41 -29.06
C SER A 227 -22.24 6.26 -29.33
N TYR A 228 -21.80 5.57 -28.28
CA TYR A 228 -20.92 4.41 -28.36
C TYR A 228 -21.65 3.20 -29.01
N ARG A 229 -22.90 2.95 -28.61
CA ARG A 229 -23.72 1.90 -29.22
C ARG A 229 -23.90 2.12 -30.72
N ARG A 230 -24.25 3.33 -31.15
CA ARG A 230 -24.36 3.71 -32.57
C ARG A 230 -23.06 3.52 -33.34
N LYS A 231 -21.93 3.82 -32.70
CA LYS A 231 -20.60 3.61 -33.30
C LYS A 231 -20.29 2.13 -33.46
N LEU A 232 -20.58 1.32 -32.44
CA LEU A 232 -20.39 -0.12 -32.45
C LEU A 232 -21.28 -0.82 -33.51
N GLU A 233 -22.55 -0.43 -33.61
CA GLU A 233 -23.47 -0.92 -34.61
C GLU A 233 -23.02 -0.60 -36.05
N LYS A 234 -22.46 0.61 -36.28
CA LYS A 234 -21.88 0.98 -37.56
C LYS A 234 -20.66 0.14 -37.90
N GLN A 235 -19.78 -0.10 -36.95
CA GLN A 235 -18.58 -0.94 -37.13
C GLN A 235 -18.94 -2.39 -37.41
N THR A 236 -19.93 -2.94 -36.68
CA THR A 236 -20.41 -4.32 -36.90
C THR A 236 -21.07 -4.47 -38.26
N LYS A 237 -21.85 -3.48 -38.71
CA LYS A 237 -22.44 -3.49 -40.06
C LYS A 237 -21.41 -3.40 -41.16
N ALA A 238 -20.37 -2.55 -40.98
CA ALA A 238 -19.28 -2.43 -41.95
C ALA A 238 -18.50 -3.75 -42.08
N ARG A 239 -18.14 -4.38 -40.97
CA ARG A 239 -17.44 -5.65 -40.94
C ARG A 239 -18.23 -6.80 -41.58
N LYS A 240 -19.54 -6.87 -41.34
CA LYS A 240 -20.40 -7.85 -41.98
C LYS A 240 -20.54 -7.63 -43.49
N ALA A 241 -20.51 -6.38 -43.95
CA ALA A 241 -20.54 -6.08 -45.37
C ALA A 241 -19.21 -6.47 -46.07
N GLU A 242 -18.07 -6.31 -45.37
CA GLU A 242 -16.75 -6.74 -45.86
C GLU A 242 -16.61 -8.28 -45.91
N GLU A 243 -17.24 -9.00 -44.97
CA GLU A 243 -17.24 -10.47 -44.94
C GLU A 243 -18.18 -11.11 -45.99
N MET A 244 -19.01 -10.31 -46.66
CA MET A 244 -19.97 -10.78 -47.72
C MET A 244 -19.47 -10.50 -49.16
N ILE A 245 -18.30 -9.92 -49.33
CA ILE A 245 -17.62 -9.68 -50.62
C ILE A 245 -16.48 -10.68 -50.78
#